data_e12a03a912e7014c9447dd386cfca38c
#
_entry.id   e12a03a912e7014c9447dd386cfca38c
#
_cell.length_a   1.000
_cell.length_b   1.000
_cell.length_c   1.000
_cell.angle_alpha   90.00
_cell.angle_beta   90.00
_cell.angle_gamma   90.00
#
_symmetry.space_group_name_H-M   'P 1'
#
loop_
_entity.id
_entity.type
_entity.pdbx_description
1 polymer ?
#
loop_
_entity_poly.entity_id
_entity_poly.type
_entity_poly.pdbx_seq_one_letter_code
_entity_poly.pdbx_strand_id
1 'polypeptide(L)'
;MIRRLFFLFPDEIHAQRVFDQLIDKKIPRDRMHAISERVKLTTLPEATERQKNDTASYIEQVLWSENLLLFVVALIVLVVSLMTSSWLWSGVALAVMMLTYFAGQQFVMRVPDDHLSEFTDALSHGEILLMVDVPLHRVAEIKRFVQHHYPEATGGGASWAVDAFDL
;
A
#
# COMPACT_ATOMS: atom_id res chain seq x y z
N MET A 1 -9.85 -1.23 -10.45
CA MET A 1 -8.91 -1.30 -9.33
C MET A 1 -8.31 0.09 -9.14
N ILE A 2 -8.42 0.65 -7.94
CA ILE A 2 -7.93 1.98 -7.58
C ILE A 2 -6.62 1.81 -6.80
N ARG A 3 -5.68 2.73 -6.99
CA ARG A 3 -4.41 2.79 -6.27
C ARG A 3 -4.30 4.16 -5.60
N ARG A 4 -3.75 4.17 -4.41
CA ARG A 4 -3.43 5.38 -3.64
C ARG A 4 -1.98 5.73 -3.87
N LEU A 5 -1.73 6.92 -4.40
CA LEU A 5 -0.40 7.49 -4.56
C LEU A 5 -0.10 8.39 -3.37
N PHE A 6 1.13 8.38 -2.92
CA PHE A 6 1.63 9.20 -1.83
C PHE A 6 2.68 10.18 -2.35
N PHE A 7 2.48 11.46 -2.11
CA PHE A 7 3.42 12.52 -2.43
C PHE A 7 3.67 13.36 -1.20
N LEU A 8 4.94 13.49 -0.81
CA LEU A 8 5.36 14.25 0.34
C LEU A 8 5.84 15.63 -0.10
N PHE A 9 5.37 16.67 0.59
CA PHE A 9 5.70 18.05 0.31
C PHE A 9 6.20 18.77 1.56
N PRO A 10 7.12 19.75 1.40
CA PRO A 10 7.67 20.49 2.52
C PRO A 10 6.64 21.39 3.23
N ASP A 11 5.60 21.82 2.53
CA ASP A 11 4.56 22.71 3.06
C ASP A 11 3.22 22.60 2.30
N GLU A 12 2.17 23.24 2.88
CA GLU A 12 0.81 23.24 2.31
C GLU A 12 0.73 23.99 0.96
N ILE A 13 1.58 24.98 0.73
CA ILE A 13 1.54 25.77 -0.51
C ILE A 13 1.97 24.93 -1.69
N HIS A 14 3.03 24.11 -1.52
CA HIS A 14 3.50 23.21 -2.56
C HIS A 14 2.49 22.08 -2.81
N ALA A 15 1.94 21.49 -1.75
CA ALA A 15 0.89 20.46 -1.85
C ALA A 15 -0.37 21.01 -2.54
N GLN A 16 -0.80 22.24 -2.23
CA GLN A 16 -1.96 22.90 -2.84
C GLN A 16 -1.79 23.11 -4.35
N ARG A 17 -0.62 23.53 -4.80
CA ARG A 17 -0.36 23.70 -6.25
C ARG A 17 -0.54 22.40 -7.02
N VAL A 18 -0.03 21.31 -6.47
CA VAL A 18 -0.20 19.99 -7.09
C VAL A 18 -1.65 19.55 -7.06
N PHE A 19 -2.32 19.75 -5.94
CA PHE A 19 -3.75 19.46 -5.78
C PHE A 19 -4.60 20.16 -6.86
N ASP A 20 -4.40 21.45 -7.07
CA ASP A 20 -5.14 22.23 -8.07
C ASP A 20 -4.87 21.74 -9.50
N GLN A 21 -3.62 21.43 -9.83
CA GLN A 21 -3.29 20.88 -11.13
C GLN A 21 -3.81 19.45 -11.36
N LEU A 22 -3.93 18.66 -10.31
CA LEU A 22 -4.55 17.34 -10.40
C LEU A 22 -6.07 17.43 -10.65
N ILE A 23 -6.72 18.48 -10.13
CA ILE A 23 -8.13 18.80 -10.50
C ILE A 23 -8.24 19.13 -11.99
N ASP A 24 -7.33 19.94 -12.54
CA ASP A 24 -7.30 20.25 -13.97
C ASP A 24 -7.10 18.99 -14.83
N LYS A 25 -6.42 17.99 -14.30
CA LYS A 25 -6.29 16.64 -14.89
C LYS A 25 -7.51 15.73 -14.64
N LYS A 26 -8.62 16.29 -14.18
CA LYS A 26 -9.89 15.57 -13.94
C LYS A 26 -9.77 14.48 -12.86
N ILE A 27 -8.96 14.70 -11.84
CA ILE A 27 -9.01 13.91 -10.62
C ILE A 27 -10.02 14.57 -9.67
N PRO A 28 -11.08 13.86 -9.25
CA PRO A 28 -12.08 14.41 -8.34
C PRO A 28 -11.49 14.81 -6.99
N ARG A 29 -11.99 15.88 -6.38
CA ARG A 29 -11.54 16.39 -5.09
C ARG A 29 -11.69 15.36 -3.95
N ASP A 30 -12.77 14.61 -3.98
CA ASP A 30 -13.09 13.54 -3.01
C ASP A 30 -12.12 12.35 -3.04
N ARG A 31 -11.25 12.31 -4.05
CA ARG A 31 -10.20 11.29 -4.19
C ARG A 31 -8.81 11.80 -3.82
N MET A 32 -8.73 12.99 -3.29
CA MET A 32 -7.47 13.58 -2.88
C MET A 32 -7.60 14.08 -1.44
N HIS A 33 -6.69 13.64 -0.57
CA HIS A 33 -6.68 13.99 0.85
C HIS A 33 -5.26 14.29 1.29
N ALA A 34 -5.12 15.15 2.28
CA ALA A 34 -3.83 15.48 2.85
C ALA A 34 -3.74 15.06 4.32
N ILE A 35 -2.55 14.66 4.74
CA ILE A 35 -2.21 14.39 6.14
C ILE A 35 -1.13 15.35 6.56
N SER A 36 -1.32 15.95 7.75
CA SER A 36 -0.31 16.71 8.47
C SER A 36 -0.47 16.44 9.96
N GLU A 37 0.64 16.26 10.67
CA GLU A 37 0.63 16.07 12.13
C GLU A 37 0.82 17.39 12.90
N ARG A 38 1.61 18.30 12.36
CA ARG A 38 2.00 19.55 13.05
C ARG A 38 1.23 20.77 12.63
N VAL A 39 0.83 20.81 11.37
CA VAL A 39 0.20 22.00 10.78
C VAL A 39 -1.27 21.70 10.52
N LYS A 40 -2.15 22.53 11.06
CA LYS A 40 -3.57 22.43 10.71
C LYS A 40 -3.75 22.85 9.26
N LEU A 41 -4.23 21.94 8.43
CA LEU A 41 -4.52 22.22 7.04
C LEU A 41 -5.65 23.24 6.92
N THR A 42 -5.45 24.23 6.05
CA THR A 42 -6.43 25.31 5.85
C THR A 42 -7.15 25.22 4.52
N THR A 43 -6.50 24.70 3.51
CA THR A 43 -6.99 24.69 2.13
C THR A 43 -7.20 23.29 1.57
N LEU A 44 -6.42 22.32 2.03
CA LEU A 44 -6.49 20.95 1.59
C LEU A 44 -7.51 20.12 2.40
N PRO A 45 -8.26 19.22 1.78
CA PRO A 45 -9.13 18.29 2.48
C PRO A 45 -8.29 17.34 3.36
N GLU A 46 -8.54 17.38 4.67
CA GLU A 46 -7.85 16.50 5.60
C GLU A 46 -8.35 15.05 5.45
N ALA A 47 -7.41 14.11 5.55
CA ALA A 47 -7.73 12.70 5.53
C ALA A 47 -8.55 12.29 6.76
N THR A 48 -9.52 11.42 6.56
CA THR A 48 -10.31 10.83 7.64
C THR A 48 -9.48 9.86 8.48
N GLU A 49 -9.89 9.59 9.72
CA GLU A 49 -9.20 8.62 10.59
C GLU A 49 -9.10 7.22 9.96
N ARG A 50 -10.06 6.81 9.15
CA ARG A 50 -9.99 5.56 8.40
C ARG A 50 -8.88 5.57 7.33
N GLN A 51 -8.67 6.71 6.69
CA GLN A 51 -7.62 6.88 5.67
C GLN A 51 -6.23 7.04 6.28
N LYS A 52 -6.14 7.51 7.52
CA LYS A 52 -4.91 7.58 8.31
C LYS A 52 -4.49 6.20 8.85
N ASN A 53 -5.43 5.26 8.98
CA ASN A 53 -5.12 3.89 9.38
C ASN A 53 -4.68 3.10 8.15
N ASP A 54 -3.45 2.59 8.19
CA ASP A 54 -2.90 1.74 7.13
C ASP A 54 -3.48 0.32 7.21
N THR A 55 -4.79 0.22 6.93
CA THR A 55 -5.52 -1.06 6.91
C THR A 55 -4.94 -2.02 5.88
N ALA A 56 -4.35 -1.49 4.79
CA ALA A 56 -3.70 -2.30 3.77
C ALA A 56 -2.49 -3.03 4.33
N SER A 57 -1.61 -2.33 5.05
CA SER A 57 -0.44 -2.91 5.71
C SER A 57 -0.82 -4.00 6.72
N TYR A 58 -1.87 -3.76 7.52
CA TYR A 58 -2.35 -4.77 8.47
C TYR A 58 -2.85 -6.05 7.76
N ILE A 59 -3.66 -5.90 6.71
CA ILE A 59 -4.15 -7.05 5.92
C ILE A 59 -2.98 -7.80 5.28
N GLU A 60 -2.01 -7.07 4.72
CA GLU A 60 -0.82 -7.65 4.12
C GLU A 60 0.00 -8.45 5.14
N GLN A 61 0.21 -7.90 6.33
CA GLN A 61 0.92 -8.58 7.40
C GLN A 61 0.20 -9.85 7.88
N VAL A 62 -1.12 -9.80 8.02
CA VAL A 62 -1.92 -10.97 8.40
C VAL A 62 -1.84 -12.04 7.32
N LEU A 63 -2.08 -11.68 6.05
CA LEU A 63 -2.02 -12.65 4.94
C LEU A 63 -0.64 -13.30 4.80
N TRP A 64 0.43 -12.52 5.01
CA TRP A 64 1.79 -13.03 4.97
C TRP A 64 2.07 -14.00 6.12
N SER A 65 1.67 -13.64 7.35
CA SER A 65 1.88 -14.49 8.52
C SER A 65 1.09 -15.80 8.44
N GLU A 66 -0.15 -15.76 7.97
CA GLU A 66 -0.99 -16.94 7.77
C GLU A 66 -0.41 -17.87 6.68
N ASN A 67 0.07 -17.30 5.58
CA ASN A 67 0.73 -18.07 4.53
C ASN A 67 2.00 -18.76 5.02
N LEU A 68 2.82 -18.06 5.81
CA LEU A 68 4.03 -18.62 6.42
C LEU A 68 3.70 -19.72 7.43
N LEU A 69 2.71 -19.50 8.28
CA LEU A 69 2.24 -20.50 9.24
C LEU A 69 1.79 -21.79 8.53
N LEU A 70 0.99 -21.66 7.48
CA LEU A 70 0.52 -22.79 6.69
C LEU A 70 1.68 -23.56 6.05
N PHE A 71 2.69 -22.85 5.54
CA PHE A 71 3.90 -23.45 4.99
C PHE A 71 4.67 -24.26 6.06
N VAL A 72 4.85 -23.68 7.26
CA VAL A 72 5.56 -24.35 8.37
C VAL A 72 4.79 -25.58 8.84
N VAL A 73 3.46 -25.50 8.97
CA VAL A 73 2.63 -26.66 9.33
C VAL A 73 2.75 -27.76 8.27
N ALA A 74 2.68 -27.42 6.99
CA ALA A 74 2.86 -28.38 5.90
C ALA A 74 4.24 -29.03 5.94
N LEU A 75 5.30 -28.29 6.27
CA LEU A 75 6.66 -28.81 6.43
C LEU A 75 6.74 -29.83 7.58
N ILE A 76 6.12 -29.53 8.71
CA ILE A 76 6.06 -30.48 9.85
C ILE A 76 5.32 -31.76 9.45
N VAL A 77 4.18 -31.63 8.80
CA VAL A 77 3.40 -32.78 8.30
C VAL A 77 4.23 -33.61 7.31
N LEU A 78 4.98 -32.96 6.43
CA LEU A 78 5.87 -33.64 5.49
C LEU A 78 6.93 -34.47 6.22
N VAL A 79 7.63 -33.90 7.20
CA VAL A 79 8.66 -34.61 7.98
C VAL A 79 8.06 -35.79 8.71
N VAL A 80 6.94 -35.62 9.42
CA VAL A 80 6.27 -36.72 10.16
C VAL A 80 5.79 -37.80 9.22
N SER A 81 5.19 -37.44 8.07
CA SER A 81 4.69 -38.43 7.10
C SER A 81 5.80 -39.25 6.44
N LEU A 82 6.98 -38.66 6.23
CA LEU A 82 8.15 -39.38 5.75
C LEU A 82 8.67 -40.38 6.79
N MET A 83 8.69 -39.97 8.08
CA MET A 83 9.10 -40.88 9.17
C MET A 83 8.14 -42.06 9.35
N THR A 84 6.86 -41.86 9.07
CA THR A 84 5.82 -42.90 9.15
C THR A 84 5.58 -43.65 7.84
N SER A 85 6.40 -43.39 6.82
CA SER A 85 6.29 -43.95 5.46
C SER A 85 4.90 -43.77 4.82
N SER A 86 4.22 -42.69 5.14
CA SER A 86 2.86 -42.37 4.66
C SER A 86 2.91 -41.52 3.40
N TRP A 87 3.07 -42.19 2.25
CA TRP A 87 3.24 -41.52 0.95
C TRP A 87 2.09 -40.56 0.55
N LEU A 88 0.85 -40.88 0.94
CA LEU A 88 -0.31 -40.03 0.66
C LEU A 88 -0.18 -38.67 1.34
N TRP A 89 0.12 -38.64 2.65
CA TRP A 89 0.27 -37.41 3.41
C TRP A 89 1.52 -36.63 3.01
N SER A 90 2.59 -37.32 2.62
CA SER A 90 3.78 -36.66 2.06
C SER A 90 3.45 -35.91 0.77
N GLY A 91 2.65 -36.54 -0.12
CA GLY A 91 2.21 -35.89 -1.36
C GLY A 91 1.31 -34.67 -1.10
N VAL A 92 0.36 -34.79 -0.17
CA VAL A 92 -0.52 -33.67 0.20
C VAL A 92 0.29 -32.49 0.81
N ALA A 93 1.20 -32.78 1.73
CA ALA A 93 2.04 -31.75 2.36
C ALA A 93 2.91 -31.03 1.32
N LEU A 94 3.51 -31.76 0.39
CA LEU A 94 4.31 -31.19 -0.69
C LEU A 94 3.46 -30.27 -1.59
N ALA A 95 2.24 -30.70 -1.95
CA ALA A 95 1.34 -29.89 -2.74
C ALA A 95 0.95 -28.59 -2.04
N VAL A 96 0.66 -28.64 -0.72
CA VAL A 96 0.37 -27.44 0.08
C VAL A 96 1.58 -26.52 0.12
N MET A 97 2.78 -27.04 0.32
CA MET A 97 4.01 -26.23 0.32
C MET A 97 4.25 -25.55 -1.02
N MET A 98 4.00 -26.22 -2.14
CA MET A 98 4.11 -25.61 -3.46
C MET A 98 3.07 -24.47 -3.63
N LEU A 99 1.83 -24.72 -3.24
CA LEU A 99 0.77 -23.72 -3.35
C LEU A 99 1.08 -22.46 -2.51
N THR A 100 1.49 -22.64 -1.26
CA THR A 100 1.87 -21.52 -0.36
C THR A 100 3.09 -20.78 -0.87
N TYR A 101 4.07 -21.47 -1.44
CA TYR A 101 5.25 -20.85 -2.06
C TYR A 101 4.86 -19.97 -3.24
N PHE A 102 4.06 -20.48 -4.20
CA PHE A 102 3.60 -19.71 -5.33
C PHE A 102 2.67 -18.56 -4.92
N ALA A 103 1.80 -18.78 -3.93
CA ALA A 103 0.96 -17.72 -3.38
C ALA A 103 1.80 -16.61 -2.76
N GLY A 104 2.82 -16.96 -1.97
CA GLY A 104 3.76 -16.01 -1.38
C GLY A 104 4.54 -15.23 -2.44
N GLN A 105 5.04 -15.88 -3.50
CA GLN A 105 5.70 -15.17 -4.60
C GLN A 105 4.77 -14.17 -5.31
N GLN A 106 3.54 -14.61 -5.62
CA GLN A 106 2.56 -13.71 -6.24
C GLN A 106 2.18 -12.55 -5.33
N PHE A 107 2.14 -12.79 -4.03
CA PHE A 107 1.88 -11.77 -3.04
C PHE A 107 3.00 -10.71 -3.04
N VAL A 108 4.25 -11.10 -2.86
CA VAL A 108 5.42 -10.20 -2.87
C VAL A 108 5.51 -9.37 -4.15
N MET A 109 5.20 -9.95 -5.31
CA MET A 109 5.23 -9.21 -6.59
C MET A 109 4.09 -8.19 -6.75
N ARG A 110 3.05 -8.27 -5.92
CA ARG A 110 1.86 -7.42 -6.03
C ARG A 110 1.67 -6.46 -4.86
N VAL A 111 2.37 -6.71 -3.76
CA VAL A 111 2.37 -5.80 -2.60
C VAL A 111 2.96 -4.46 -3.04
N PRO A 112 2.30 -3.35 -2.74
CA PRO A 112 2.85 -2.02 -3.01
C PRO A 112 4.10 -1.77 -2.17
N ASP A 113 5.06 -1.06 -2.75
CA ASP A 113 6.35 -0.80 -2.10
C ASP A 113 6.26 0.25 -0.98
N ASP A 114 5.15 1.03 -0.89
CA ASP A 114 5.06 2.15 0.05
C ASP A 114 3.85 2.03 0.98
N HIS A 115 4.12 2.15 2.27
CA HIS A 115 3.14 2.19 3.35
C HIS A 115 3.12 3.58 4.00
N LEU A 116 1.96 3.96 4.54
CA LEU A 116 1.79 5.23 5.25
C LEU A 116 2.77 5.36 6.44
N SER A 117 3.13 4.26 7.08
CA SER A 117 4.09 4.21 8.19
C SER A 117 5.49 4.72 7.83
N GLU A 118 5.90 4.66 6.57
CA GLU A 118 7.20 5.15 6.10
C GLU A 118 7.29 6.68 6.12
N PHE A 119 6.14 7.37 6.07
CA PHE A 119 6.07 8.82 6.08
C PHE A 119 5.92 9.42 7.48
N THR A 120 5.82 8.61 8.54
CA THR A 120 5.60 9.07 9.92
C THR A 120 6.70 10.04 10.37
N ASP A 121 7.95 9.76 10.04
CA ASP A 121 9.08 10.62 10.41
C ASP A 121 9.00 11.99 9.72
N ALA A 122 8.71 12.02 8.43
CA ALA A 122 8.54 13.26 7.66
C ALA A 122 7.33 14.09 8.16
N LEU A 123 6.21 13.45 8.45
CA LEU A 123 5.03 14.09 9.03
C LEU A 123 5.35 14.69 10.40
N SER A 124 6.17 14.02 11.21
CA SER A 124 6.64 14.53 12.51
C SER A 124 7.51 15.78 12.36
N HIS A 125 8.19 15.97 11.24
CA HIS A 125 8.96 17.17 10.90
C HIS A 125 8.12 18.31 10.32
N GLY A 126 6.83 18.07 10.09
CA GLY A 126 5.87 19.09 9.62
C GLY A 126 5.67 19.08 8.10
N GLU A 127 6.18 18.07 7.41
CA GLU A 127 5.89 17.85 6.00
C GLU A 127 4.44 17.42 5.81
N ILE A 128 3.93 17.59 4.60
CA ILE A 128 2.53 17.30 4.27
C ILE A 128 2.48 16.16 3.25
N LEU A 129 1.74 15.11 3.59
CA LEU A 129 1.51 13.98 2.72
C LEU A 129 0.20 14.16 1.95
N LEU A 130 0.30 14.26 0.64
CA LEU A 130 -0.85 14.28 -0.27
C LEU A 130 -1.12 12.85 -0.77
N MET A 131 -2.31 12.34 -0.47
CA MET A 131 -2.81 11.06 -0.96
C MET A 131 -3.74 11.30 -2.15
N VAL A 132 -3.53 10.55 -3.24
CA VAL A 132 -4.29 10.67 -4.48
C VAL A 132 -4.76 9.29 -4.94
N ASP A 133 -6.07 9.07 -4.92
CA ASP A 133 -6.68 7.82 -5.35
C ASP A 133 -6.97 7.84 -6.86
N VAL A 134 -6.23 7.02 -7.61
CA VAL A 134 -6.33 6.97 -9.08
C VAL A 134 -6.56 5.57 -9.61
N PRO A 135 -7.24 5.42 -10.76
CA PRO A 135 -7.33 4.15 -11.45
C PRO A 135 -5.94 3.63 -11.85
N LEU A 136 -5.75 2.30 -11.77
CA LEU A 136 -4.46 1.65 -12.04
C LEU A 136 -3.79 2.11 -13.35
N HIS A 137 -4.58 2.30 -14.41
CA HIS A 137 -4.06 2.71 -15.72
C HIS A 137 -3.51 4.16 -15.75
N ARG A 138 -3.87 5.00 -14.77
CA ARG A 138 -3.40 6.40 -14.66
C ARG A 138 -2.24 6.58 -13.69
N VAL A 139 -1.90 5.58 -12.90
CA VAL A 139 -0.83 5.64 -11.90
C VAL A 139 0.49 6.15 -12.50
N ALA A 140 0.95 5.54 -13.59
CA ALA A 140 2.21 5.91 -14.23
C ALA A 140 2.17 7.32 -14.86
N GLU A 141 1.00 7.77 -15.34
CA GLU A 141 0.80 9.13 -15.86
C GLU A 141 0.95 10.16 -14.76
N ILE A 142 0.20 9.98 -13.66
CA ILE A 142 0.17 10.93 -12.54
C ILE A 142 1.52 10.98 -11.81
N LYS A 143 2.13 9.82 -11.56
CA LYS A 143 3.45 9.75 -10.94
C LYS A 143 4.49 10.52 -11.74
N ARG A 144 4.58 10.28 -13.04
CA ARG A 144 5.51 11.01 -13.93
C ARG A 144 5.20 12.50 -13.99
N PHE A 145 3.93 12.87 -14.02
CA PHE A 145 3.51 14.26 -14.03
C PHE A 145 4.02 15.00 -12.80
N VAL A 146 3.75 14.47 -11.60
CA VAL A 146 4.17 15.10 -10.34
C VAL A 146 5.69 15.16 -10.26
N GLN A 147 6.39 14.06 -10.49
CA GLN A 147 7.85 14.00 -10.40
C GLN A 147 8.56 14.92 -11.39
N HIS A 148 7.98 15.14 -12.58
CA HIS A 148 8.61 15.99 -13.59
C HIS A 148 8.37 17.49 -13.35
N HIS A 149 7.17 17.86 -12.86
CA HIS A 149 6.81 19.27 -12.68
C HIS A 149 7.09 19.79 -11.27
N TYR A 150 7.22 18.90 -10.30
CA TYR A 150 7.40 19.20 -8.89
C TYR A 150 8.54 18.34 -8.30
N PRO A 151 9.79 18.69 -8.61
CA PRO A 151 10.95 17.96 -8.13
C PRO A 151 11.11 17.98 -6.60
N GLU A 152 10.43 18.92 -5.93
CA GLU A 152 10.33 19.01 -4.48
C GLU A 152 9.40 17.94 -3.88
N ALA A 153 8.52 17.33 -4.67
CA ALA A 153 7.70 16.22 -4.23
C ALA A 153 8.55 14.97 -4.05
N THR A 154 8.74 14.57 -2.82
CA THR A 154 9.41 13.32 -2.49
C THR A 154 8.39 12.18 -2.38
N GLY A 155 8.80 10.97 -2.72
CA GLY A 155 7.90 9.83 -2.71
C GLY A 155 7.30 9.56 -4.10
N GLY A 156 6.10 9.09 -4.15
CA GLY A 156 5.42 8.65 -5.38
C GLY A 156 5.25 7.15 -5.37
N GLY A 157 5.28 6.54 -4.19
CA GLY A 157 4.86 5.19 -3.99
C GLY A 157 3.36 5.00 -4.20
N ALA A 158 2.95 3.77 -4.38
CA ALA A 158 1.56 3.43 -4.61
C ALA A 158 1.13 2.31 -3.65
N SER A 159 0.10 2.57 -2.86
CA SER A 159 -0.55 1.56 -2.02
C SER A 159 -1.93 1.16 -2.55
N TRP A 160 -2.56 0.21 -1.88
CA TRP A 160 -3.92 -0.20 -2.16
C TRP A 160 -4.90 0.80 -1.55
N ALA A 161 -5.84 1.33 -2.34
CA ALA A 161 -6.93 2.12 -1.81
C ALA A 161 -8.04 1.18 -1.28
N VAL A 162 -7.88 0.66 -0.07
CA VAL A 162 -8.83 -0.30 0.52
C VAL A 162 -10.18 0.37 0.79
N ASP A 163 -10.17 1.66 1.15
CA ASP A 163 -11.38 2.44 1.43
C ASP A 163 -12.25 2.70 0.18
N ALA A 164 -11.71 2.47 -1.02
CA ALA A 164 -12.45 2.64 -2.27
C ALA A 164 -13.39 1.46 -2.58
N PHE A 165 -13.43 0.44 -1.73
CA PHE A 165 -14.27 -0.75 -1.93
C PHE A 165 -15.54 -0.76 -1.06
N ASP A 166 -15.85 0.32 -0.30
CA ASP A 166 -17.05 0.41 0.56
C ASP A 166 -17.28 -0.83 1.48
N LEU A 167 -16.19 -1.41 2.02
CA LEU A 167 -16.23 -2.54 2.97
C LEU A 167 -16.06 -2.07 4.41
#